data_0023a77d1fa7a89fe15f4e941af434dd
#
_entry.id   0023a77d1fa7a89fe15f4e941af434dd
#
_cell.length_a   1.000
_cell.length_b   1.000
_cell.length_c   1.000
_cell.angle_alpha   90.00
_cell.angle_beta   90.00
_cell.angle_gamma   90.00
#
_symmetry.space_group_name_H-M   'P 1'
#
loop_
_entity.id
_entity.type
_entity.pdbx_description
1 polymer ?
#
loop_
_entity_poly.entity_id
_entity_poly.type
_entity_poly.pdbx_seq_one_letter_code
_entity_poly.pdbx_strand_id
1 'polypeptide(L)'
;MAITGAPAGWINDWAAAGHGENSRIGIILVHGFTGSPASMRPWGEYLNSKGYTVRVPLLPGHGTKVEDLNTVKWQEWPAKVIFEIEQVSQSCDKIILIGLSMGASTILNVTASMANEDINHKNIAGMILVNPMIHVRGVPAELAYFLSRFQRLRKSVGDDIKRPGITEWGYDALPTRGVHQLLRMLRITRRNLPAIKTPLQLFHSVSDHTLPVSNTEIVLKEIGSVEKNRIELMNSYHVATMDYDQELIFHNSLTFIESLTNKQN
;
A
#
# COMPACT_ATOMS: atom_id res chain seq x y z
N MET A 1 -10.45 7.22 18.79
CA MET A 1 -9.51 6.53 19.70
C MET A 1 -8.11 6.61 19.11
N ALA A 2 -7.09 6.87 19.94
CA ALA A 2 -5.71 6.96 19.49
C ALA A 2 -5.04 5.57 19.51
N ILE A 3 -4.02 5.38 18.66
CA ILE A 3 -3.19 4.16 18.68
C ILE A 3 -2.36 4.17 19.96
N THR A 4 -2.32 3.06 20.69
CA THR A 4 -1.58 2.90 21.95
C THR A 4 -0.63 1.69 21.86
N GLY A 5 0.48 1.73 22.62
CA GLY A 5 1.43 0.62 22.73
C GLY A 5 2.41 0.46 21.57
N ALA A 6 2.35 1.32 20.55
CA ALA A 6 3.35 1.30 19.48
C ALA A 6 4.72 1.75 20.00
N PRO A 7 5.83 1.14 19.53
CA PRO A 7 7.17 1.66 19.79
C PRO A 7 7.31 3.11 19.29
N ALA A 8 8.13 3.91 19.98
CA ALA A 8 8.30 5.32 19.63
C ALA A 8 8.69 5.51 18.15
N GLY A 9 7.95 6.36 17.44
CA GLY A 9 8.20 6.69 16.03
C GLY A 9 7.76 5.62 15.02
N TRP A 10 7.21 4.46 15.43
CA TRP A 10 6.83 3.40 14.49
C TRP A 10 5.58 3.73 13.68
N ILE A 11 4.68 4.53 14.24
CA ILE A 11 3.44 4.94 13.55
C ILE A 11 3.59 6.27 12.76
N ASN A 12 4.79 6.83 12.72
CA ASN A 12 5.08 8.08 12.02
C ASN A 12 5.72 7.83 10.65
N ASP A 13 5.80 8.88 9.81
CA ASP A 13 6.66 8.86 8.62
C ASP A 13 8.06 8.33 8.98
N TRP A 14 8.56 7.43 8.15
CA TRP A 14 9.93 6.95 8.28
C TRP A 14 10.66 7.05 6.94
N ALA A 15 11.91 7.49 6.98
CA ALA A 15 12.76 7.60 5.80
C ALA A 15 14.21 7.25 6.15
N ALA A 16 14.90 6.62 5.22
CA ALA A 16 16.31 6.32 5.32
C ALA A 16 16.99 6.53 3.95
N ALA A 17 18.12 7.23 3.97
CA ALA A 17 18.96 7.38 2.78
C ALA A 17 19.61 6.03 2.43
N GLY A 18 19.73 5.77 1.14
CA GLY A 18 20.44 4.61 0.63
C GLY A 18 21.96 4.80 0.68
N HIS A 19 22.67 3.72 0.42
CA HIS A 19 24.13 3.71 0.34
C HIS A 19 24.62 2.78 -0.77
N GLY A 20 25.86 2.97 -1.23
CA GLY A 20 26.43 2.17 -2.31
C GLY A 20 25.70 2.32 -3.65
N GLU A 21 25.75 1.29 -4.47
CA GLU A 21 25.22 1.31 -5.85
C GLU A 21 23.68 1.45 -5.90
N ASN A 22 22.98 0.93 -4.91
CA ASN A 22 21.52 0.98 -4.85
C ASN A 22 20.95 2.32 -4.31
N SER A 23 21.81 3.26 -3.88
CA SER A 23 21.37 4.52 -3.26
C SER A 23 20.51 5.40 -4.18
N ARG A 24 20.65 5.25 -5.50
CA ARG A 24 19.88 5.97 -6.52
C ARG A 24 18.58 5.27 -6.93
N ILE A 25 18.21 4.20 -6.23
CA ILE A 25 16.92 3.52 -6.39
C ILE A 25 16.07 3.83 -5.16
N GLY A 26 14.97 4.53 -5.38
CA GLY A 26 14.04 4.93 -4.34
C GLY A 26 12.91 3.92 -4.18
N ILE A 27 12.55 3.62 -2.94
CA ILE A 27 11.45 2.71 -2.61
C ILE A 27 10.47 3.41 -1.70
N ILE A 28 9.19 3.43 -2.09
CA ILE A 28 8.11 4.03 -1.30
C ILE A 28 7.15 2.91 -0.89
N LEU A 29 6.99 2.71 0.44
CA LEU A 29 6.13 1.65 0.97
C LEU A 29 4.89 2.27 1.65
N VAL A 30 3.70 1.89 1.20
CA VAL A 30 2.42 2.49 1.58
C VAL A 30 1.56 1.50 2.35
N HIS A 31 1.17 1.86 3.57
CA HIS A 31 0.36 1.03 4.48
C HIS A 31 -1.13 0.97 4.12
N GLY A 32 -1.86 0.08 4.78
CA GLY A 32 -3.28 -0.16 4.59
C GLY A 32 -4.20 0.86 5.27
N PHE A 33 -5.52 0.77 4.99
CA PHE A 33 -6.56 1.56 5.64
C PHE A 33 -6.65 1.21 7.12
N THR A 34 -6.77 2.22 7.97
CA THR A 34 -6.71 2.13 9.43
C THR A 34 -5.35 1.71 10.02
N GLY A 35 -4.42 1.22 9.20
CA GLY A 35 -3.07 0.85 9.61
C GLY A 35 -2.13 2.04 9.83
N SER A 36 -0.84 1.75 9.90
CA SER A 36 0.20 2.76 10.08
C SER A 36 1.50 2.34 9.38
N PRO A 37 2.51 3.21 9.29
CA PRO A 37 3.84 2.85 8.78
C PRO A 37 4.46 1.62 9.44
N ALA A 38 4.06 1.27 10.66
CA ALA A 38 4.56 0.11 11.39
C ALA A 38 4.41 -1.20 10.62
N SER A 39 3.32 -1.37 9.84
CA SER A 39 3.10 -2.57 9.03
C SER A 39 4.04 -2.71 7.84
N MET A 40 4.72 -1.63 7.44
CA MET A 40 5.61 -1.57 6.29
C MET A 40 7.07 -1.34 6.67
N ARG A 41 7.32 -0.81 7.87
CA ARG A 41 8.65 -0.39 8.32
C ARG A 41 9.69 -1.52 8.36
N PRO A 42 9.41 -2.73 8.87
CA PRO A 42 10.39 -3.82 8.84
C PRO A 42 10.87 -4.16 7.43
N TRP A 43 9.96 -4.10 6.45
CA TRP A 43 10.30 -4.28 5.05
C TRP A 43 11.16 -3.13 4.52
N GLY A 44 10.81 -1.90 4.88
CA GLY A 44 11.61 -0.72 4.53
C GLY A 44 13.03 -0.79 5.11
N GLU A 45 13.18 -1.20 6.36
CA GLU A 45 14.48 -1.39 7.03
C GLU A 45 15.30 -2.51 6.34
N TYR A 46 14.67 -3.61 5.96
CA TYR A 46 15.32 -4.67 5.18
C TYR A 46 15.84 -4.14 3.84
N LEU A 47 15.04 -3.39 3.07
CA LEU A 47 15.45 -2.85 1.78
C LEU A 47 16.54 -1.78 1.93
N ASN A 48 16.46 -0.93 2.95
CA ASN A 48 17.51 0.03 3.24
C ASN A 48 18.84 -0.65 3.61
N SER A 49 18.80 -1.78 4.33
CA SER A 49 19.99 -2.58 4.62
C SER A 49 20.67 -3.15 3.35
N LYS A 50 19.93 -3.20 2.22
CA LYS A 50 20.45 -3.55 0.88
C LYS A 50 20.92 -2.35 0.08
N GLY A 51 20.95 -1.16 0.68
CA GLY A 51 21.46 0.07 0.08
C GLY A 51 20.43 0.97 -0.58
N TYR A 52 19.16 0.60 -0.62
CA TYR A 52 18.10 1.40 -1.25
C TYR A 52 17.73 2.64 -0.41
N THR A 53 17.38 3.73 -1.10
CA THR A 53 16.74 4.89 -0.46
C THR A 53 15.27 4.58 -0.22
N VAL A 54 14.80 4.69 1.03
CA VAL A 54 13.47 4.20 1.42
C VAL A 54 12.65 5.30 2.09
N ARG A 55 11.35 5.31 1.79
CA ARG A 55 10.33 6.11 2.46
C ARG A 55 9.11 5.27 2.80
N VAL A 56 8.62 5.42 4.03
CA VAL A 56 7.39 4.80 4.54
C VAL A 56 6.49 5.91 5.06
N PRO A 57 5.69 6.54 4.19
CA PRO A 57 4.85 7.66 4.59
C PRO A 57 3.69 7.25 5.48
N LEU A 58 3.34 8.12 6.42
CA LEU A 58 2.06 8.10 7.12
C LEU A 58 1.00 8.79 6.24
N LEU A 59 -0.04 8.05 5.88
CA LEU A 59 -1.12 8.60 5.07
C LEU A 59 -2.01 9.57 5.89
N PRO A 60 -2.55 10.64 5.27
CA PRO A 60 -3.46 11.58 5.93
C PRO A 60 -4.61 10.90 6.68
N GLY A 61 -4.86 11.36 7.91
CA GLY A 61 -5.89 10.84 8.80
C GLY A 61 -5.51 9.58 9.58
N HIS A 62 -4.31 9.02 9.37
CA HIS A 62 -3.78 7.89 10.10
C HIS A 62 -2.80 8.34 11.21
N GLY A 63 -2.42 7.43 12.11
CA GLY A 63 -1.43 7.69 13.17
C GLY A 63 -1.86 8.63 14.30
N THR A 64 -3.06 9.15 14.30
CA THR A 64 -3.60 10.13 15.26
C THR A 64 -4.83 9.58 15.97
N LYS A 65 -6.02 9.96 15.54
CA LYS A 65 -7.31 9.46 16.05
C LYS A 65 -8.13 8.94 14.88
N VAL A 66 -8.85 7.85 15.09
CA VAL A 66 -9.71 7.24 14.04
C VAL A 66 -10.74 8.23 13.46
N GLU A 67 -11.17 9.22 14.28
CA GLU A 67 -12.09 10.26 13.87
C GLU A 67 -11.51 11.17 12.77
N ASP A 68 -10.20 11.32 12.71
CA ASP A 68 -9.51 12.17 11.72
C ASP A 68 -9.67 11.60 10.31
N LEU A 69 -9.74 10.27 10.15
CA LEU A 69 -10.07 9.63 8.87
C LEU A 69 -11.48 9.99 8.35
N ASN A 70 -12.40 10.45 9.21
CA ASN A 70 -13.70 10.95 8.77
C ASN A 70 -13.64 12.36 8.16
N THR A 71 -12.52 13.06 8.26
CA THR A 71 -12.31 14.42 7.71
C THR A 71 -11.54 14.41 6.41
N VAL A 72 -10.77 13.35 6.13
CA VAL A 72 -9.91 13.21 4.95
C VAL A 72 -10.74 13.00 3.68
N LYS A 73 -10.34 13.62 2.59
CA LYS A 73 -10.81 13.33 1.23
C LYS A 73 -9.88 12.29 0.59
N TRP A 74 -10.43 11.39 -0.20
CA TRP A 74 -9.64 10.29 -0.77
C TRP A 74 -8.45 10.78 -1.63
N GLN A 75 -8.55 11.96 -2.24
CA GLN A 75 -7.47 12.53 -3.05
C GLN A 75 -6.19 12.85 -2.24
N GLU A 76 -6.32 13.03 -0.93
CA GLU A 76 -5.19 13.34 -0.06
C GLU A 76 -4.23 12.15 0.09
N TRP A 77 -4.71 10.90 -0.02
CA TRP A 77 -3.87 9.72 0.05
C TRP A 77 -2.93 9.59 -1.17
N PRO A 78 -3.43 9.59 -2.43
CA PRO A 78 -2.53 9.61 -3.58
C PRO A 78 -1.67 10.88 -3.64
N ALA A 79 -2.15 12.05 -3.21
CA ALA A 79 -1.34 13.27 -3.16
C ALA A 79 -0.12 13.13 -2.23
N LYS A 80 -0.27 12.45 -1.06
CA LYS A 80 0.87 12.15 -0.19
C LYS A 80 1.89 11.24 -0.88
N VAL A 81 1.45 10.23 -1.62
CA VAL A 81 2.36 9.34 -2.37
C VAL A 81 3.06 10.08 -3.51
N ILE A 82 2.35 10.94 -4.24
CA ILE A 82 2.94 11.80 -5.29
C ILE A 82 4.02 12.70 -4.69
N PHE A 83 3.75 13.34 -3.55
CA PHE A 83 4.75 14.14 -2.83
C PHE A 83 6.00 13.33 -2.50
N GLU A 84 5.86 12.08 -2.02
CA GLU A 84 7.01 11.22 -1.72
C GLU A 84 7.78 10.82 -3.00
N ILE A 85 7.09 10.59 -4.11
CA ILE A 85 7.71 10.36 -5.42
C ILE A 85 8.56 11.56 -5.83
N GLU A 86 8.03 12.77 -5.71
CA GLU A 86 8.76 14.02 -6.02
C GLU A 86 10.01 14.19 -5.14
N GLN A 87 9.89 13.92 -3.83
CA GLN A 87 11.04 13.99 -2.91
C GLN A 87 12.13 12.99 -3.27
N VAL A 88 11.77 11.74 -3.56
CA VAL A 88 12.71 10.68 -3.91
C VAL A 88 13.34 10.93 -5.29
N SER A 89 12.58 11.47 -6.25
CA SER A 89 13.06 11.78 -7.61
C SER A 89 14.19 12.82 -7.64
N GLN A 90 14.38 13.59 -6.56
CA GLN A 90 15.49 14.55 -6.48
C GLN A 90 16.87 13.87 -6.40
N SER A 91 16.93 12.63 -5.91
CA SER A 91 18.16 11.90 -5.67
C SER A 91 18.19 10.49 -6.30
N CYS A 92 17.05 9.98 -6.76
CA CYS A 92 16.93 8.62 -7.29
C CYS A 92 16.51 8.64 -8.77
N ASP A 93 17.10 7.74 -9.56
CA ASP A 93 16.85 7.61 -10.99
C ASP A 93 15.65 6.68 -11.27
N LYS A 94 15.45 5.69 -10.41
CA LYS A 94 14.36 4.70 -10.48
C LYS A 94 13.61 4.65 -9.17
N ILE A 95 12.30 4.43 -9.26
CA ILE A 95 11.41 4.34 -8.10
C ILE A 95 10.62 3.04 -8.18
N ILE A 96 10.54 2.34 -7.06
CA ILE A 96 9.66 1.18 -6.86
C ILE A 96 8.58 1.58 -5.86
N LEU A 97 7.34 1.31 -6.21
CA LEU A 97 6.19 1.56 -5.35
C LEU A 97 5.71 0.24 -4.73
N ILE A 98 5.60 0.19 -3.41
CA ILE A 98 5.20 -0.99 -2.66
C ILE A 98 3.98 -0.66 -1.82
N GLY A 99 2.93 -1.50 -1.86
CA GLY A 99 1.71 -1.22 -1.10
C GLY A 99 1.01 -2.45 -0.54
N LEU A 100 0.46 -2.28 0.66
CA LEU A 100 -0.39 -3.25 1.34
C LEU A 100 -1.84 -2.79 1.29
N SER A 101 -2.79 -3.65 0.88
CA SER A 101 -4.23 -3.41 0.99
C SER A 101 -4.67 -2.11 0.31
N MET A 102 -5.18 -1.11 1.04
CA MET A 102 -5.48 0.23 0.52
C MET A 102 -4.22 0.94 0.00
N GLY A 103 -3.06 0.71 0.60
CA GLY A 103 -1.79 1.25 0.10
C GLY A 103 -1.51 0.79 -1.33
N ALA A 104 -1.78 -0.49 -1.64
CA ALA A 104 -1.72 -1.02 -2.99
C ALA A 104 -2.70 -0.30 -3.94
N SER A 105 -3.93 -0.04 -3.49
CA SER A 105 -4.92 0.72 -4.27
C SER A 105 -4.49 2.16 -4.52
N THR A 106 -3.86 2.78 -3.53
CA THR A 106 -3.35 4.16 -3.63
C THR A 106 -2.23 4.23 -4.67
N ILE A 107 -1.32 3.26 -4.68
CA ILE A 107 -0.26 3.13 -5.69
C ILE A 107 -0.85 2.93 -7.08
N LEU A 108 -1.81 2.01 -7.23
CA LEU A 108 -2.51 1.80 -8.50
C LEU A 108 -3.21 3.09 -8.98
N ASN A 109 -3.82 3.86 -8.07
CA ASN A 109 -4.45 5.14 -8.41
C ASN A 109 -3.41 6.15 -8.92
N VAL A 110 -2.31 6.33 -8.21
CA VAL A 110 -1.21 7.24 -8.60
C VAL A 110 -0.66 6.85 -9.96
N THR A 111 -0.28 5.58 -10.15
CA THR A 111 0.33 5.12 -11.40
C THR A 111 -0.64 5.26 -12.58
N ALA A 112 -1.95 5.01 -12.37
CA ALA A 112 -2.97 5.19 -13.40
C ALA A 112 -3.20 6.68 -13.74
N SER A 113 -3.24 7.57 -12.76
CA SER A 113 -3.38 9.01 -12.99
C SER A 113 -2.21 9.56 -13.78
N MET A 114 -1.02 9.21 -13.35
CA MET A 114 0.20 9.58 -14.04
C MET A 114 0.20 9.08 -15.50
N ALA A 115 -0.22 7.85 -15.80
CA ALA A 115 -0.33 7.32 -17.16
C ALA A 115 -1.31 8.09 -18.04
N ASN A 116 -2.43 8.56 -17.47
CA ASN A 116 -3.45 9.30 -18.20
C ASN A 116 -3.07 10.77 -18.48
N GLU A 117 -2.24 11.36 -17.61
CA GLU A 117 -1.84 12.77 -17.71
C GLU A 117 -0.54 12.98 -18.49
N ASP A 118 0.03 11.89 -19.03
CA ASP A 118 1.33 11.90 -19.74
C ASP A 118 2.46 12.57 -18.93
N ILE A 119 2.28 12.58 -17.60
CA ILE A 119 3.30 13.06 -16.67
C ILE A 119 4.46 12.08 -16.71
N ASN A 120 5.66 12.58 -16.75
CA ASN A 120 6.89 11.83 -16.97
C ASN A 120 7.09 10.67 -15.97
N HIS A 121 6.53 9.47 -16.31
CA HIS A 121 6.61 8.25 -15.49
C HIS A 121 7.94 7.52 -15.56
N LYS A 122 8.92 8.07 -16.29
CA LYS A 122 10.17 7.38 -16.60
C LYS A 122 10.89 6.83 -15.38
N ASN A 123 10.55 7.34 -14.20
CA ASN A 123 11.21 6.94 -12.96
C ASN A 123 10.51 5.78 -12.21
N ILE A 124 9.22 5.48 -12.47
CA ILE A 124 8.55 4.36 -11.80
C ILE A 124 8.86 3.06 -12.55
N ALA A 125 9.85 2.33 -12.04
CA ALA A 125 10.36 1.12 -12.67
C ALA A 125 9.51 -0.12 -12.38
N GLY A 126 8.78 -0.17 -11.25
CA GLY A 126 7.95 -1.31 -10.89
C GLY A 126 7.02 -1.06 -9.71
N MET A 127 6.07 -1.95 -9.55
CA MET A 127 5.13 -1.97 -8.41
C MET A 127 5.14 -3.35 -7.74
N ILE A 128 5.02 -3.35 -6.41
CA ILE A 128 4.85 -4.56 -5.61
C ILE A 128 3.61 -4.38 -4.73
N LEU A 129 2.64 -5.26 -4.89
CA LEU A 129 1.37 -5.19 -4.19
C LEU A 129 1.17 -6.42 -3.29
N VAL A 130 0.75 -6.20 -2.04
CA VAL A 130 0.39 -7.26 -1.09
C VAL A 130 -1.08 -7.14 -0.78
N ASN A 131 -1.85 -8.21 -1.03
CA ASN A 131 -3.28 -8.28 -0.75
C ASN A 131 -4.04 -7.02 -1.18
N PRO A 132 -3.97 -6.60 -2.47
CA PRO A 132 -4.51 -5.33 -2.91
C PRO A 132 -6.03 -5.25 -2.73
N MET A 133 -6.52 -4.12 -2.25
CA MET A 133 -7.94 -3.83 -2.16
C MET A 133 -8.39 -3.09 -3.43
N ILE A 134 -9.28 -3.63 -4.23
CA ILE A 134 -9.83 -2.96 -5.42
C ILE A 134 -11.36 -2.90 -5.42
N HIS A 135 -11.98 -3.74 -4.62
CA HIS A 135 -13.42 -3.67 -4.33
C HIS A 135 -13.73 -4.20 -2.94
N VAL A 136 -14.85 -3.77 -2.37
CA VAL A 136 -15.43 -4.30 -1.12
C VAL A 136 -16.79 -4.89 -1.43
N ARG A 137 -17.05 -6.12 -0.99
CA ARG A 137 -18.37 -6.75 -1.16
C ARG A 137 -19.41 -6.13 -0.25
N GLY A 138 -20.61 -5.97 -0.74
CA GLY A 138 -21.84 -5.83 0.09
C GLY A 138 -22.28 -4.41 0.44
N VAL A 139 -21.49 -3.35 0.20
CA VAL A 139 -21.92 -1.97 0.51
C VAL A 139 -21.68 -1.04 -0.68
N PRO A 140 -22.73 -0.62 -1.39
CA PRO A 140 -22.62 0.48 -2.35
C PRO A 140 -22.10 1.75 -1.67
N ALA A 141 -21.25 2.51 -2.36
CA ALA A 141 -20.65 3.73 -1.81
C ALA A 141 -21.71 4.75 -1.36
N GLU A 142 -22.82 4.79 -2.05
CA GLU A 142 -23.99 5.64 -1.77
C GLU A 142 -24.65 5.27 -0.43
N LEU A 143 -24.79 3.97 -0.16
CA LEU A 143 -25.32 3.46 1.11
C LEU A 143 -24.33 3.70 2.26
N ALA A 144 -23.03 3.55 2.02
CA ALA A 144 -21.99 3.89 3.00
C ALA A 144 -22.05 5.38 3.38
N TYR A 145 -22.26 6.26 2.40
CA TYR A 145 -22.46 7.69 2.64
C TYR A 145 -23.70 7.96 3.50
N PHE A 146 -24.84 7.36 3.16
CA PHE A 146 -26.08 7.54 3.93
C PHE A 146 -25.91 7.09 5.38
N LEU A 147 -25.36 5.89 5.59
CA LEU A 147 -25.10 5.33 6.92
C LEU A 147 -24.11 6.19 7.73
N SER A 148 -23.13 6.83 7.07
CA SER A 148 -22.15 7.69 7.73
C SER A 148 -22.73 8.93 8.41
N ARG A 149 -23.97 9.31 8.06
CA ARG A 149 -24.69 10.43 8.71
C ARG A 149 -25.21 10.06 10.11
N PHE A 150 -25.44 8.77 10.35
CA PHE A 150 -26.04 8.26 11.59
C PHE A 150 -25.02 7.53 12.48
N GLN A 151 -24.01 6.90 11.89
CA GLN A 151 -23.00 6.16 12.63
C GLN A 151 -21.60 6.52 12.13
N ARG A 152 -20.82 7.22 12.96
CA ARG A 152 -19.49 7.71 12.59
C ARG A 152 -18.38 6.66 12.66
N LEU A 153 -18.52 5.65 13.52
CA LEU A 153 -17.54 4.59 13.75
C LEU A 153 -18.24 3.23 13.81
N ARG A 154 -17.56 2.19 13.34
CA ARG A 154 -17.92 0.78 13.51
C ARG A 154 -16.72 0.03 14.09
N LYS A 155 -16.96 -1.05 14.81
CA LYS A 155 -15.91 -1.92 15.33
C LYS A 155 -15.15 -2.53 14.13
N SER A 156 -13.81 -2.48 14.15
CA SER A 156 -12.97 -3.17 13.21
C SER A 156 -12.85 -4.65 13.57
N VAL A 157 -12.38 -5.47 12.65
CA VAL A 157 -12.10 -6.90 12.90
C VAL A 157 -10.81 -7.07 13.72
N GLY A 158 -10.00 -6.00 13.87
CA GLY A 158 -8.68 -6.06 14.47
C GLY A 158 -7.59 -6.41 13.45
N ASP A 159 -6.38 -6.67 13.93
CA ASP A 159 -5.26 -7.08 13.10
C ASP A 159 -5.51 -8.48 12.51
N ASP A 160 -5.54 -8.60 11.18
CA ASP A 160 -5.63 -9.91 10.50
C ASP A 160 -4.21 -10.45 10.25
N ILE A 161 -3.57 -10.89 11.35
CA ILE A 161 -2.22 -11.45 11.41
C ILE A 161 -2.29 -12.83 12.07
N LYS A 162 -1.74 -13.87 11.43
CA LYS A 162 -1.74 -15.24 11.95
C LYS A 162 -0.72 -15.43 13.06
N ARG A 163 0.40 -14.71 12.98
CA ARG A 163 1.49 -14.79 13.94
C ARG A 163 1.09 -14.19 15.29
N PRO A 164 1.08 -14.97 16.39
CA PRO A 164 0.61 -14.48 17.68
C PRO A 164 1.54 -13.40 18.25
N GLY A 165 0.93 -12.43 18.97
CA GLY A 165 1.66 -11.35 19.64
C GLY A 165 2.19 -10.23 18.74
N ILE A 166 1.85 -10.27 17.46
CA ILE A 166 2.17 -9.19 16.49
C ILE A 166 0.93 -8.33 16.28
N THR A 167 1.14 -7.01 16.22
CA THR A 167 0.10 -6.03 15.89
C THR A 167 0.64 -5.02 14.86
N GLU A 168 -0.24 -4.52 13.98
CA GLU A 168 0.10 -3.48 13.02
C GLU A 168 -0.01 -2.06 13.59
N TRP A 169 -0.40 -1.93 14.86
CA TRP A 169 -0.69 -0.63 15.50
C TRP A 169 -1.58 0.26 14.63
N GLY A 170 -2.71 -0.28 14.24
CA GLY A 170 -3.77 0.40 13.50
C GLY A 170 -4.90 0.88 14.42
N TYR A 171 -5.98 1.40 13.82
CA TYR A 171 -7.19 1.75 14.54
C TYR A 171 -8.12 0.55 14.71
N ASP A 172 -8.69 0.38 15.89
CA ASP A 172 -9.65 -0.70 16.23
C ASP A 172 -11.08 -0.39 15.76
N ALA A 173 -11.30 0.73 15.10
CA ALA A 173 -12.60 1.13 14.60
C ALA A 173 -12.54 1.59 13.15
N LEU A 174 -13.63 1.37 12.41
CA LEU A 174 -13.80 1.79 11.02
C LEU A 174 -14.51 3.14 10.97
N PRO A 175 -13.88 4.20 10.44
CA PRO A 175 -14.48 5.50 10.23
C PRO A 175 -15.40 5.45 9.01
N THR A 176 -16.70 5.59 9.20
CA THR A 176 -17.68 5.35 8.11
C THR A 176 -17.58 6.34 6.95
N ARG A 177 -17.22 7.62 7.22
CA ARG A 177 -16.94 8.60 6.16
C ARG A 177 -15.61 8.28 5.46
N GLY A 178 -14.60 7.83 6.20
CA GLY A 178 -13.34 7.35 5.63
C GLY A 178 -13.59 6.15 4.70
N VAL A 179 -14.42 5.19 5.11
CA VAL A 179 -14.83 4.06 4.25
C VAL A 179 -15.52 4.56 2.98
N HIS A 180 -16.42 5.56 3.06
CA HIS A 180 -17.03 6.15 1.86
C HIS A 180 -15.97 6.75 0.92
N GLN A 181 -14.98 7.48 1.45
CA GLN A 181 -13.88 8.03 0.65
C GLN A 181 -13.05 6.91 0.01
N LEU A 182 -12.75 5.86 0.76
CA LEU A 182 -12.06 4.67 0.25
C LEU A 182 -12.82 4.06 -0.93
N LEU A 183 -14.11 3.78 -0.82
CA LEU A 183 -14.92 3.20 -1.89
C LEU A 183 -14.96 4.08 -3.15
N ARG A 184 -14.93 5.41 -3.00
CA ARG A 184 -14.80 6.34 -4.13
C ARG A 184 -13.46 6.19 -4.84
N MET A 185 -12.36 6.13 -4.08
CA MET A 185 -11.03 5.90 -4.63
C MET A 185 -10.96 4.57 -5.38
N LEU A 186 -11.43 3.47 -4.77
CA LEU A 186 -11.40 2.14 -5.38
C LEU A 186 -12.15 2.10 -6.72
N ARG A 187 -13.34 2.73 -6.79
CA ARG A 187 -14.13 2.80 -8.03
C ARG A 187 -13.36 3.50 -9.16
N ILE A 188 -12.70 4.62 -8.87
CA ILE A 188 -11.91 5.38 -9.84
C ILE A 188 -10.66 4.59 -10.24
N THR A 189 -9.95 4.04 -9.26
CA THR A 189 -8.74 3.24 -9.48
C THR A 189 -9.03 2.06 -10.41
N ARG A 190 -10.08 1.29 -10.13
CA ARG A 190 -10.44 0.13 -10.93
C ARG A 190 -10.70 0.49 -12.41
N ARG A 191 -11.41 1.60 -12.67
CA ARG A 191 -11.70 2.05 -14.04
C ARG A 191 -10.44 2.37 -14.83
N ASN A 192 -9.38 2.78 -14.14
CA ASN A 192 -8.14 3.23 -14.75
C ASN A 192 -7.03 2.16 -14.77
N LEU A 193 -7.27 0.95 -14.22
CA LEU A 193 -6.30 -0.15 -14.25
C LEU A 193 -5.73 -0.45 -15.65
N PRO A 194 -6.53 -0.41 -16.75
CA PRO A 194 -6.02 -0.69 -18.09
C PRO A 194 -4.93 0.29 -18.58
N ALA A 195 -4.87 1.52 -18.02
CA ALA A 195 -3.85 2.50 -18.37
C ALA A 195 -2.46 2.16 -17.80
N ILE A 196 -2.40 1.40 -16.72
CA ILE A 196 -1.14 1.05 -16.04
C ILE A 196 -0.36 0.04 -16.88
N LYS A 197 0.89 0.38 -17.22
CA LYS A 197 1.81 -0.49 -17.98
C LYS A 197 3.06 -0.89 -17.19
N THR A 198 3.24 -0.33 -16.01
CA THR A 198 4.37 -0.59 -15.09
C THR A 198 4.43 -2.06 -14.69
N PRO A 199 5.61 -2.71 -14.70
CA PRO A 199 5.80 -4.07 -14.22
C PRO A 199 5.26 -4.28 -12.81
N LEU A 200 4.62 -5.43 -12.57
CA LEU A 200 3.91 -5.73 -11.34
C LEU A 200 4.32 -7.08 -10.74
N GLN A 201 4.71 -7.10 -9.47
CA GLN A 201 4.69 -8.29 -8.64
C GLN A 201 3.57 -8.18 -7.60
N LEU A 202 2.77 -9.23 -7.49
CA LEU A 202 1.63 -9.28 -6.58
C LEU A 202 1.75 -10.48 -5.65
N PHE A 203 1.64 -10.24 -4.34
CA PHE A 203 1.54 -11.27 -3.31
C PHE A 203 0.08 -11.41 -2.86
N HIS A 204 -0.38 -12.64 -2.71
CA HIS A 204 -1.74 -12.95 -2.28
C HIS A 204 -1.76 -13.99 -1.17
N SER A 205 -2.30 -13.63 -0.01
CA SER A 205 -2.54 -14.55 1.11
C SER A 205 -3.73 -15.45 0.81
N VAL A 206 -3.51 -16.76 0.74
CA VAL A 206 -4.57 -17.75 0.49
C VAL A 206 -5.63 -17.74 1.61
N SER A 207 -5.21 -17.41 2.84
CA SER A 207 -6.06 -17.35 4.02
C SER A 207 -6.34 -15.89 4.45
N ASP A 208 -6.52 -14.96 3.51
CA ASP A 208 -6.94 -13.58 3.78
C ASP A 208 -8.40 -13.53 4.26
N HIS A 209 -8.65 -13.11 5.53
CA HIS A 209 -9.99 -12.99 6.09
C HIS A 209 -10.61 -11.60 5.87
N THR A 210 -9.80 -10.62 5.47
CA THR A 210 -10.22 -9.23 5.25
C THR A 210 -10.73 -9.03 3.83
N LEU A 211 -10.03 -9.57 2.82
CA LEU A 211 -10.33 -9.39 1.41
C LEU A 211 -10.48 -10.72 0.67
N PRO A 212 -11.54 -10.86 -0.15
CA PRO A 212 -11.67 -12.04 -1.01
C PRO A 212 -10.62 -12.03 -2.14
N VAL A 213 -10.21 -13.22 -2.58
CA VAL A 213 -9.26 -13.44 -3.69
C VAL A 213 -9.64 -12.69 -4.97
N SER A 214 -10.92 -12.41 -5.17
CA SER A 214 -11.40 -11.65 -6.33
C SER A 214 -10.78 -10.25 -6.47
N ASN A 215 -10.24 -9.66 -5.40
CA ASN A 215 -9.49 -8.42 -5.48
C ASN A 215 -8.20 -8.61 -6.31
N THR A 216 -7.43 -9.63 -5.99
CA THR A 216 -6.22 -10.02 -6.72
C THR A 216 -6.53 -10.39 -8.18
N GLU A 217 -7.57 -11.20 -8.40
CA GLU A 217 -8.00 -11.63 -9.74
C GLU A 217 -8.41 -10.43 -10.62
N ILE A 218 -9.15 -9.47 -10.07
CA ILE A 218 -9.55 -8.25 -10.79
C ILE A 218 -8.31 -7.43 -11.18
N VAL A 219 -7.38 -7.20 -10.24
CA VAL A 219 -6.15 -6.45 -10.54
C VAL A 219 -5.39 -7.12 -11.67
N LEU A 220 -5.11 -8.41 -11.57
CA LEU A 220 -4.34 -9.16 -12.58
C LEU A 220 -5.05 -9.22 -13.94
N LYS A 221 -6.38 -9.28 -13.96
CA LYS A 221 -7.17 -9.34 -15.19
C LYS A 221 -7.29 -7.97 -15.87
N GLU A 222 -7.52 -6.91 -15.09
CA GLU A 222 -7.90 -5.61 -15.63
C GLU A 222 -6.69 -4.66 -15.82
N ILE A 223 -5.54 -4.90 -15.16
CA ILE A 223 -4.34 -4.09 -15.31
C ILE A 223 -3.71 -4.27 -16.70
N GLY A 224 -3.26 -3.17 -17.28
CA GLY A 224 -2.64 -3.15 -18.61
C GLY A 224 -1.16 -3.56 -18.65
N SER A 225 -0.54 -3.86 -17.51
CA SER A 225 0.85 -4.33 -17.43
C SER A 225 1.01 -5.69 -18.12
N VAL A 226 2.04 -5.82 -18.96
CA VAL A 226 2.42 -7.07 -19.63
C VAL A 226 3.24 -7.93 -18.67
N GLU A 227 4.24 -7.34 -18.04
CA GLU A 227 5.05 -8.00 -17.01
C GLU A 227 4.29 -7.97 -15.68
N LYS A 228 3.66 -9.08 -15.33
CA LYS A 228 2.96 -9.26 -14.06
C LYS A 228 3.09 -10.68 -13.55
N ASN A 229 3.41 -10.79 -12.25
CA ASN A 229 3.60 -12.06 -11.57
C ASN A 229 2.77 -12.10 -10.28
N ARG A 230 2.28 -13.31 -9.92
CA ARG A 230 1.58 -13.57 -8.66
C ARG A 230 2.33 -14.62 -7.85
N ILE A 231 2.51 -14.34 -6.55
CA ILE A 231 3.07 -15.26 -5.57
C ILE A 231 2.03 -15.50 -4.48
N GLU A 232 1.74 -16.77 -4.22
CA GLU A 232 0.84 -17.19 -3.15
C GLU A 232 1.56 -17.19 -1.80
N LEU A 233 0.89 -16.65 -0.77
CA LEU A 233 1.34 -16.67 0.62
C LEU A 233 0.50 -17.69 1.38
N MET A 234 1.11 -18.82 1.71
CA MET A 234 0.41 -19.98 2.26
C MET A 234 0.21 -19.92 3.78
N ASN A 235 1.02 -19.11 4.46
CA ASN A 235 1.10 -19.11 5.93
C ASN A 235 0.64 -17.82 6.59
N SER A 236 0.23 -16.82 5.82
CA SER A 236 -0.11 -15.49 6.32
C SER A 236 -1.56 -15.15 6.09
N TYR A 237 -2.10 -14.25 6.94
CA TYR A 237 -3.38 -13.60 6.77
C TYR A 237 -3.21 -12.26 6.02
N HIS A 238 -4.15 -11.32 6.18
CA HIS A 238 -4.18 -10.08 5.38
C HIS A 238 -2.93 -9.21 5.51
N VAL A 239 -2.43 -8.99 6.74
CA VAL A 239 -1.24 -8.15 6.99
C VAL A 239 0.03 -8.99 6.88
N ALA A 240 0.23 -9.61 5.71
CA ALA A 240 1.30 -10.57 5.46
C ALA A 240 2.71 -9.99 5.62
N THR A 241 2.86 -8.67 5.54
CA THR A 241 4.13 -7.96 5.74
C THR A 241 4.69 -8.08 7.15
N MET A 242 3.88 -8.50 8.12
CA MET A 242 4.25 -8.72 9.52
C MET A 242 3.98 -10.16 9.98
N ASP A 243 3.61 -11.05 9.07
CA ASP A 243 3.19 -12.42 9.34
C ASP A 243 4.26 -13.45 8.95
N TYR A 244 3.93 -14.74 8.93
CA TYR A 244 4.86 -15.84 8.72
C TYR A 244 5.56 -15.82 7.35
N ASP A 245 4.90 -15.32 6.28
CA ASP A 245 5.50 -15.23 4.95
C ASP A 245 6.31 -13.92 4.73
N GLN A 246 6.58 -13.13 5.77
CA GLN A 246 7.33 -11.88 5.71
C GLN A 246 8.67 -12.02 4.98
N GLU A 247 9.46 -13.02 5.35
CA GLU A 247 10.77 -13.30 4.74
C GLU A 247 10.66 -13.63 3.24
N LEU A 248 9.62 -14.42 2.87
CA LEU A 248 9.33 -14.75 1.47
C LEU A 248 8.99 -13.49 0.67
N ILE A 249 8.15 -12.60 1.22
CA ILE A 249 7.81 -11.31 0.60
C ILE A 249 9.09 -10.50 0.37
N PHE A 250 9.91 -10.34 1.40
CA PHE A 250 11.11 -9.50 1.35
C PHE A 250 12.11 -10.02 0.32
N HIS A 251 12.38 -11.31 0.30
CA HIS A 251 13.34 -11.92 -0.61
C HIS A 251 12.89 -11.84 -2.08
N ASN A 252 11.65 -12.24 -2.37
CA ASN A 252 11.11 -12.17 -3.73
C ASN A 252 10.99 -10.74 -4.25
N SER A 253 10.70 -9.79 -3.35
CA SER A 253 10.67 -8.38 -3.70
C SER A 253 12.04 -7.85 -4.09
N LEU A 254 13.08 -8.22 -3.33
CA LEU A 254 14.46 -7.87 -3.67
C LEU A 254 14.83 -8.39 -5.06
N THR A 255 14.56 -9.68 -5.33
CA THR A 255 14.81 -10.29 -6.65
C THR A 255 14.08 -9.56 -7.77
N PHE A 256 12.82 -9.18 -7.55
CA PHE A 256 12.05 -8.41 -8.54
C PHE A 256 12.64 -7.01 -8.77
N ILE A 257 13.00 -6.29 -7.70
CA ILE A 257 13.63 -4.97 -7.78
C ILE A 257 14.93 -5.06 -8.58
N GLU A 258 15.80 -6.02 -8.26
CA GLU A 258 17.06 -6.25 -8.96
C GLU A 258 16.87 -6.56 -10.44
N SER A 259 15.86 -7.34 -10.79
CA SER A 259 15.53 -7.65 -12.19
C SER A 259 15.16 -6.43 -13.03
N LEU A 260 14.58 -5.38 -12.40
CA LEU A 260 14.17 -4.14 -13.05
C LEU A 260 15.28 -3.07 -13.05
N THR A 261 16.19 -3.14 -12.08
CA THR A 261 17.18 -2.09 -11.85
C THR A 261 18.56 -2.45 -12.37
N ASN A 262 18.94 -3.73 -12.38
CA ASN A 262 20.23 -4.24 -12.84
C ASN A 262 20.25 -4.61 -14.34
N LYS A 263 19.17 -4.41 -15.09
CA LYS A 263 19.25 -4.48 -16.56
C LYS A 263 20.14 -3.33 -17.03
N GLN A 264 21.44 -3.61 -17.15
CA GLN A 264 22.37 -2.77 -17.92
C GLN A 264 21.85 -2.73 -19.37
N ASN A 265 21.73 -1.50 -19.90
CA ASN A 265 21.51 -1.26 -21.32
C ASN A 265 22.68 -1.83 -22.15
#